data_f66cb82df619c5d2f4a4a9542ade9e93
#
_entry.id   f66cb82df619c5d2f4a4a9542ade9e93
#
_cell.length_a   1.000
_cell.length_b   1.000
_cell.length_c   1.000
_cell.angle_alpha   90.00
_cell.angle_beta   90.00
_cell.angle_gamma   90.00
#
_symmetry.space_group_name_H-M   'P 1'
#
loop_
_entity.id
_entity.type
_entity.pdbx_description
1 polymer ?
#
loop_
_entity_poly.entity_id
_entity_poly.type
_entity_poly.pdbx_seq_one_letter_code
_entity_poly.pdbx_strand_id
1 'polypeptide(L)'
;NGGGTTCTGSSDDNGSPIPTLKRLELRGGASDPVMTVVSLVEGIENLQIDYGIDTDNNGVPDGNYLTTAATVSDWANVVAMRINVLARNLESTNGYTDAKTYDMGVGGNSTPGGSYKRHVYNSVIRLVNPESRKEL
;
A
#
# COMPACT_ATOMS: atom_id res chain seq x y z
N ASN A 1 2.69 -16.15 6.31
CA ASN A 1 4.08 -15.92 6.70
C ASN A 1 4.84 -15.24 5.60
N GLY A 2 4.61 -13.96 5.42
CA GLY A 2 5.31 -13.17 4.42
C GLY A 2 6.63 -12.57 4.89
N GLY A 3 7.24 -13.07 5.96
CA GLY A 3 8.51 -12.59 6.46
C GLY A 3 9.75 -13.29 5.88
N GLY A 4 9.58 -14.23 4.99
CA GLY A 4 10.68 -14.90 4.34
C GLY A 4 11.18 -14.07 3.15
N THR A 5 12.44 -13.68 3.20
CA THR A 5 13.18 -13.08 2.08
C THR A 5 13.51 -14.07 0.97
N THR A 6 13.06 -15.31 1.09
CA THR A 6 13.32 -16.39 0.14
C THR A 6 12.01 -16.90 -0.41
N CYS A 7 11.67 -16.52 -1.63
CA CYS A 7 10.69 -17.23 -2.42
C CYS A 7 11.41 -18.39 -3.11
N THR A 8 10.93 -19.59 -2.90
CA THR A 8 11.49 -20.82 -3.49
C THR A 8 10.48 -21.48 -4.41
N GLY A 9 9.56 -20.72 -4.96
CA GLY A 9 8.47 -21.24 -5.81
C GLY A 9 8.74 -21.09 -7.30
N SER A 10 8.03 -21.87 -8.10
CA SER A 10 8.04 -21.79 -9.57
C SER A 10 7.46 -20.49 -10.13
N SER A 11 6.96 -19.61 -9.27
CA SER A 11 6.48 -18.26 -9.60
C SER A 11 7.55 -17.19 -9.51
N ASP A 12 8.81 -17.57 -9.32
CA ASP A 12 9.92 -16.64 -9.25
C ASP A 12 10.48 -16.42 -10.66
N ASP A 13 10.76 -15.17 -10.99
CA ASP A 13 11.47 -14.80 -12.22
C ASP A 13 12.95 -15.18 -12.08
N ASN A 14 13.37 -16.29 -12.66
CA ASN A 14 14.73 -16.83 -12.58
C ASN A 14 15.31 -16.90 -11.14
N GLY A 15 14.48 -17.28 -10.17
CA GLY A 15 14.88 -17.30 -8.77
C GLY A 15 14.77 -15.95 -8.06
N SER A 16 14.27 -14.92 -8.73
CA SER A 16 13.94 -13.63 -8.12
C SER A 16 12.49 -13.63 -7.67
N PRO A 17 12.21 -13.26 -6.41
CA PRO A 17 10.85 -13.27 -5.91
C PRO A 17 9.94 -12.33 -6.69
N ILE A 18 8.76 -12.82 -7.06
CA ILE A 18 7.69 -11.97 -7.62
C ILE A 18 6.99 -11.25 -6.46
N PRO A 19 7.15 -9.92 -6.34
CA PRO A 19 6.48 -9.17 -5.30
C PRO A 19 4.98 -9.24 -5.50
N THR A 20 4.24 -9.60 -4.45
CA THR A 20 2.81 -9.85 -4.53
C THR A 20 2.07 -9.14 -3.42
N LEU A 21 1.10 -8.31 -3.77
CA LEU A 21 0.18 -7.73 -2.81
C LEU A 21 -0.70 -8.84 -2.24
N LYS A 22 -0.74 -8.94 -0.91
CA LYS A 22 -1.49 -9.97 -0.19
C LYS A 22 -2.43 -9.33 0.83
N ARG A 23 -3.55 -9.99 1.08
CA ARG A 23 -4.49 -9.66 2.13
C ARG A 23 -4.44 -10.71 3.22
N LEU A 24 -4.42 -10.27 4.46
CA LEU A 24 -4.57 -11.12 5.63
C LEU A 24 -6.04 -11.11 6.06
N GLU A 25 -6.67 -12.27 6.07
CA GLU A 25 -8.08 -12.42 6.42
C GLU A 25 -8.22 -13.28 7.66
N LEU A 26 -9.11 -12.86 8.57
CA LEU A 26 -9.61 -13.71 9.63
C LEU A 26 -10.77 -14.55 9.08
N ARG A 27 -10.60 -15.87 9.07
CA ARG A 27 -11.63 -16.81 8.65
C ARG A 27 -12.07 -17.69 9.81
N GLY A 28 -13.34 -18.11 9.81
CA GLY A 28 -13.83 -19.12 10.72
C GLY A 28 -13.14 -20.44 10.45
N GLY A 29 -12.54 -21.04 11.47
CA GLY A 29 -12.05 -22.42 11.44
C GLY A 29 -13.06 -23.37 12.09
N ALA A 30 -12.80 -24.68 12.01
CA ALA A 30 -13.67 -25.69 12.61
C ALA A 30 -13.75 -25.60 14.13
N SER A 31 -12.72 -25.07 14.80
CA SER A 31 -12.63 -24.90 16.25
C SER A 31 -12.30 -23.48 16.65
N ASP A 32 -11.41 -22.82 15.89
CA ASP A 32 -10.92 -21.46 16.20
C ASP A 32 -10.81 -20.62 14.94
N PRO A 33 -10.88 -19.28 15.05
CA PRO A 33 -10.60 -18.37 13.95
C PRO A 33 -9.15 -18.51 13.45
N VAL A 34 -8.96 -18.53 12.14
CA VAL A 34 -7.65 -18.69 11.51
C VAL A 34 -7.32 -17.49 10.63
N MET A 35 -6.11 -16.94 10.79
CA MET A 35 -5.58 -15.92 9.89
C MET A 35 -5.06 -16.57 8.61
N THR A 36 -5.64 -16.19 7.48
CA THR A 36 -5.30 -16.72 6.16
C THR A 36 -4.74 -15.62 5.27
N VAL A 37 -3.60 -15.90 4.63
CA VAL A 37 -3.00 -15.00 3.65
C VAL A 37 -3.57 -15.31 2.26
N VAL A 38 -4.11 -14.30 1.59
CA VAL A 38 -4.67 -14.40 0.23
C VAL A 38 -3.86 -13.50 -0.70
N SER A 39 -3.30 -14.07 -1.76
CA SER A 39 -2.64 -13.31 -2.82
C SER A 39 -3.66 -12.55 -3.65
N LEU A 40 -3.44 -11.27 -3.89
CA LEU A 40 -4.34 -10.40 -4.63
C LEU A 40 -3.80 -10.07 -6.03
N VAL A 41 -2.61 -9.46 -6.11
CA VAL A 41 -2.03 -8.99 -7.37
C VAL A 41 -0.51 -9.18 -7.33
N GLU A 42 0.04 -9.82 -8.35
CA GLU A 42 1.49 -9.92 -8.57
C GLU A 42 2.06 -8.64 -9.18
N GLY A 43 3.36 -8.41 -9.00
CA GLY A 43 4.06 -7.26 -9.52
C GLY A 43 3.94 -6.00 -8.66
N ILE A 44 3.27 -6.03 -7.51
CA ILE A 44 3.20 -4.89 -6.60
C ILE A 44 4.39 -4.93 -5.64
N GLU A 45 5.31 -4.00 -5.83
CA GLU A 45 6.59 -3.95 -5.13
C GLU A 45 6.55 -3.07 -3.87
N ASN A 46 5.72 -2.02 -3.90
CA ASN A 46 5.53 -1.12 -2.76
C ASN A 46 4.10 -0.56 -2.75
N LEU A 47 3.57 -0.38 -1.55
CA LEU A 47 2.27 0.25 -1.29
C LEU A 47 2.45 1.22 -0.12
N GLN A 48 2.16 2.49 -0.36
CA GLN A 48 2.15 3.54 0.68
C GLN A 48 0.76 4.17 0.74
N ILE A 49 0.33 4.44 1.96
CA ILE A 49 -0.95 5.10 2.23
C ILE A 49 -0.66 6.34 3.06
N ASP A 50 -1.12 7.49 2.58
CA ASP A 50 -1.05 8.75 3.30
C ASP A 50 -2.48 9.15 3.73
N TYR A 51 -2.63 9.67 4.92
CA TYR A 51 -3.90 10.02 5.54
C TYR A 51 -4.09 11.52 5.58
N GLY A 52 -5.21 12.00 5.08
CA GLY A 52 -5.64 13.40 5.17
C GLY A 52 -6.59 13.56 6.37
N ILE A 53 -6.19 14.38 7.33
CA ILE A 53 -6.89 14.61 8.60
C ILE A 53 -7.62 15.95 8.53
N ASP A 54 -8.86 15.96 8.96
CA ASP A 54 -9.73 17.13 9.10
C ASP A 54 -9.85 17.49 10.60
N THR A 55 -9.25 18.62 11.00
CA THR A 55 -9.21 19.06 12.39
C THR A 55 -10.27 20.09 12.72
N ASP A 56 -10.81 20.78 11.71
CA ASP A 56 -11.83 21.81 11.86
C ASP A 56 -13.26 21.34 11.52
N ASN A 57 -13.40 20.06 11.12
CA ASN A 57 -14.65 19.39 10.77
C ASN A 57 -15.37 20.00 9.54
N ASN A 58 -14.62 20.55 8.60
CA ASN A 58 -15.17 21.09 7.35
C ASN A 58 -15.30 20.02 6.22
N GLY A 59 -14.83 18.79 6.47
CA GLY A 59 -14.86 17.67 5.54
C GLY A 59 -13.75 17.67 4.50
N VAL A 60 -12.74 18.51 4.67
CA VAL A 60 -11.55 18.62 3.80
C VAL A 60 -10.31 18.40 4.66
N PRO A 61 -9.29 17.68 4.16
CA PRO A 61 -8.06 17.54 4.90
C PRO A 61 -7.38 18.88 5.17
N ASP A 62 -6.97 19.12 6.42
CA ASP A 62 -6.21 20.28 6.83
C ASP A 62 -4.71 20.05 6.64
N GLY A 63 -4.11 20.78 5.70
CA GLY A 63 -2.68 20.76 5.50
C GLY A 63 -2.16 19.50 4.80
N ASN A 64 -1.00 19.02 5.25
CA ASN A 64 -0.29 17.92 4.59
C ASN A 64 -0.84 16.55 5.00
N TYR A 65 -0.84 15.63 4.04
CA TYR A 65 -1.08 14.22 4.34
C TYR A 65 0.02 13.66 5.25
N LEU A 66 -0.33 12.69 6.09
CA LEU A 66 0.56 12.03 7.05
C LEU A 66 0.67 10.54 6.74
N THR A 67 1.81 9.93 7.05
CA THR A 67 2.01 8.48 6.91
C THR A 67 1.29 7.67 7.98
N THR A 68 0.94 8.30 9.09
CA THR A 68 0.19 7.69 10.19
C THR A 68 -0.57 8.76 10.96
N ALA A 69 -1.71 8.42 11.50
CA ALA A 69 -2.40 9.24 12.48
C ALA A 69 -1.77 9.04 13.87
N ALA A 70 -1.40 10.11 14.54
CA ALA A 70 -0.64 10.04 15.77
C ALA A 70 -1.49 9.64 16.99
N THR A 71 -2.78 9.98 16.97
CA THR A 71 -3.71 9.73 18.07
C THR A 71 -4.99 9.04 17.61
N VAL A 72 -5.76 8.51 18.56
CA VAL A 72 -7.10 7.94 18.27
C VAL A 72 -8.03 9.00 17.69
N SER A 73 -7.92 10.25 18.18
CA SER A 73 -8.70 11.37 17.64
C SER A 73 -8.36 11.66 16.19
N ASP A 74 -7.07 11.60 15.81
CA ASP A 74 -6.66 11.79 14.43
C ASP A 74 -7.25 10.72 13.51
N TRP A 75 -7.29 9.46 13.95
CA TRP A 75 -7.93 8.37 13.19
C TRP A 75 -9.42 8.61 12.96
N ALA A 76 -10.11 9.18 13.97
CA ALA A 76 -11.53 9.54 13.84
C ALA A 76 -11.75 10.69 12.84
N ASN A 77 -10.74 11.51 12.60
CA ASN A 77 -10.78 12.68 11.73
C ASN A 77 -10.14 12.43 10.34
N VAL A 78 -9.80 11.19 10.01
CA VAL A 78 -9.30 10.87 8.66
C VAL A 78 -10.46 10.96 7.67
N VAL A 79 -10.43 11.94 6.77
CA VAL A 79 -11.47 12.20 5.76
C VAL A 79 -11.03 11.85 4.34
N ALA A 80 -9.73 11.64 4.13
CA ALA A 80 -9.19 11.21 2.84
C ALA A 80 -7.99 10.29 3.00
N MET A 81 -7.78 9.42 2.01
CA MET A 81 -6.56 8.63 1.87
C MET A 81 -5.98 8.84 0.48
N ARG A 82 -4.66 8.98 0.41
CA ARG A 82 -3.91 8.89 -0.84
C ARG A 82 -3.16 7.57 -0.86
N ILE A 83 -3.39 6.79 -1.90
CA ILE A 83 -2.79 5.47 -2.08
C ILE A 83 -1.75 5.60 -3.20
N ASN A 84 -0.52 5.20 -2.92
CA ASN A 84 0.60 5.17 -3.88
C ASN A 84 1.04 3.72 -4.04
N VAL A 85 0.98 3.20 -5.25
CA VAL A 85 1.32 1.82 -5.58
C VAL A 85 2.47 1.81 -6.58
N LEU A 86 3.59 1.16 -6.25
CA LEU A 86 4.67 0.89 -7.18
C LEU A 86 4.50 -0.50 -7.74
N ALA A 87 4.19 -0.56 -9.02
CA ALA A 87 4.11 -1.82 -9.77
C ALA A 87 5.32 -2.01 -10.68
N ARG A 88 5.75 -3.25 -10.86
CA ARG A 88 6.77 -3.64 -11.84
C ARG A 88 6.25 -4.74 -12.78
N ASN A 89 6.88 -4.91 -13.93
CA ASN A 89 6.68 -6.10 -14.73
C ASN A 89 7.21 -7.35 -13.99
N LEU A 90 6.62 -8.50 -14.27
CA LEU A 90 6.96 -9.76 -13.58
C LEU A 90 8.34 -10.25 -13.99
N GLU A 91 8.69 -10.07 -15.25
CA GLU A 91 9.96 -10.51 -15.82
C GLU A 91 10.95 -9.35 -15.98
N SER A 92 12.22 -9.64 -15.83
CA SER A 92 13.28 -8.69 -16.09
C SER A 92 13.36 -8.33 -17.59
N THR A 93 13.78 -7.10 -17.88
CA THR A 93 13.95 -6.62 -19.25
C THR A 93 15.43 -6.62 -19.59
N ASN A 94 15.84 -7.47 -20.52
CA ASN A 94 17.23 -7.57 -20.94
C ASN A 94 17.76 -6.24 -21.47
N GLY A 95 18.95 -5.83 -21.02
CA GLY A 95 19.58 -4.57 -21.41
C GLY A 95 18.95 -3.32 -20.79
N TYR A 96 17.97 -3.46 -19.90
CA TYR A 96 17.37 -2.35 -19.17
C TYR A 96 17.95 -2.24 -17.76
N THR A 97 18.25 -1.03 -17.33
CA THR A 97 18.61 -0.69 -15.96
C THR A 97 17.70 0.43 -15.47
N ASP A 98 17.01 0.18 -14.37
CA ASP A 98 16.14 1.15 -13.75
C ASP A 98 16.94 2.08 -12.82
N ALA A 99 17.18 3.29 -13.27
CA ALA A 99 17.85 4.34 -12.49
C ALA A 99 16.86 5.41 -11.98
N LYS A 100 15.55 5.13 -12.06
CA LYS A 100 14.53 6.10 -11.70
C LYS A 100 14.29 6.12 -10.20
N THR A 101 13.91 7.30 -9.73
CA THR A 101 13.34 7.53 -8.42
C THR A 101 11.83 7.69 -8.55
N TYR A 102 11.09 6.99 -7.72
CA TYR A 102 9.63 6.95 -7.73
C TYR A 102 9.11 7.64 -6.48
N ASP A 103 8.28 8.67 -6.67
CA ASP A 103 7.60 9.36 -5.57
C ASP A 103 6.48 8.47 -5.02
N MET A 104 6.58 8.11 -3.75
CA MET A 104 5.61 7.29 -3.03
C MET A 104 4.81 8.08 -1.99
N GLY A 105 4.73 9.40 -2.17
CA GLY A 105 4.01 10.29 -1.26
C GLY A 105 4.82 10.68 -0.02
N VAL A 106 4.14 10.90 1.09
CA VAL A 106 4.77 11.36 2.35
C VAL A 106 5.77 10.36 2.91
N GLY A 107 5.56 9.06 2.67
CA GLY A 107 6.49 8.00 3.06
C GLY A 107 7.86 8.07 2.38
N GLY A 108 8.03 8.97 1.40
CA GLY A 108 9.29 9.23 0.71
C GLY A 108 9.41 8.53 -0.63
N ASN A 109 10.60 8.59 -1.20
CA ASN A 109 10.89 8.07 -2.53
C ASN A 109 11.40 6.63 -2.48
N SER A 110 11.18 5.89 -3.56
CA SER A 110 11.71 4.55 -3.77
C SER A 110 12.65 4.52 -4.98
N THR A 111 13.82 3.92 -4.84
CA THR A 111 14.82 3.74 -5.90
C THR A 111 15.25 2.27 -5.99
N PRO A 112 14.37 1.36 -6.46
CA PRO A 112 14.61 -0.07 -6.36
C PRO A 112 15.77 -0.58 -7.22
N GLY A 113 16.07 0.10 -8.34
CA GLY A 113 17.10 -0.35 -9.28
C GLY A 113 16.74 -1.63 -10.04
N GLY A 114 17.77 -2.29 -10.60
CA GLY A 114 17.62 -3.56 -11.31
C GLY A 114 17.04 -3.45 -12.71
N SER A 115 16.62 -4.58 -13.29
CA SER A 115 16.25 -4.69 -14.71
C SER A 115 14.74 -4.71 -14.96
N TYR A 116 13.94 -4.25 -14.01
CA TYR A 116 12.49 -4.24 -14.12
C TYR A 116 11.96 -2.86 -14.49
N LYS A 117 11.01 -2.81 -15.41
CA LYS A 117 10.26 -1.59 -15.71
C LYS A 117 9.19 -1.38 -14.65
N ARG A 118 9.07 -0.16 -14.16
CA ARG A 118 8.17 0.21 -13.06
C ARG A 118 7.30 1.39 -13.40
N HIS A 119 6.15 1.44 -12.74
CA HIS A 119 5.22 2.56 -12.78
C HIS A 119 4.59 2.80 -11.41
N VAL A 120 4.44 4.08 -11.04
CA VAL A 120 3.69 4.48 -9.85
C VAL A 120 2.26 4.83 -10.26
N TYR A 121 1.33 4.25 -9.55
CA TYR A 121 -0.09 4.62 -9.61
C TYR A 121 -0.46 5.32 -8.31
N ASN A 122 -1.11 6.47 -8.42
CA ASN A 122 -1.65 7.18 -7.26
C ASN A 122 -3.14 7.46 -7.43
N SER A 123 -3.83 7.40 -6.29
CA SER A 123 -5.25 7.71 -6.22
C SER A 123 -5.56 8.37 -4.88
N VAL A 124 -6.44 9.36 -4.90
CA VAL A 124 -7.00 9.97 -3.69
C VAL A 124 -8.43 9.51 -3.52
N ILE A 125 -8.74 8.99 -2.35
CA ILE A 125 -10.06 8.49 -1.99
C ILE A 125 -10.57 9.33 -0.84
N ARG A 126 -11.76 9.93 -1.00
CA ARG A 126 -12.46 10.56 0.10
C ARG A 126 -13.18 9.48 0.91
N LEU A 127 -13.00 9.52 2.21
CA LEU A 127 -13.71 8.65 3.14
C LEU A 127 -14.98 9.35 3.59
N VAL A 128 -16.11 8.75 3.32
CA VAL A 128 -17.37 9.19 3.88
C VAL A 128 -17.64 8.34 5.10
N ASN A 129 -17.31 8.86 6.28
CA ASN A 129 -17.64 8.18 7.54
C ASN A 129 -19.07 8.60 7.94
N PRO A 130 -20.04 7.67 7.95
CA PRO A 130 -21.41 8.00 8.37
C PRO A 130 -21.50 8.43 9.83
N GLU A 131 -20.54 8.03 10.68
CA GLU A 131 -20.54 8.38 12.11
C GLU A 131 -19.93 9.74 12.41
N SER A 132 -19.18 10.34 11.48
CA SER A 132 -18.61 11.68 11.62
C SER A 132 -19.59 12.81 11.26
N ARG A 133 -20.86 12.50 11.00
CA ARG A 133 -21.91 13.50 11.08
C ARG A 133 -22.09 13.87 12.54
N LYS A 134 -21.25 14.74 13.04
CA LYS A 134 -21.63 15.53 14.20
C LYS A 134 -22.79 16.39 13.72
N GLU A 135 -23.99 16.02 14.15
CA GLU A 135 -25.15 16.90 14.02
C GLU A 135 -24.78 18.21 14.74
N LEU A 136 -24.86 19.29 13.99
CA LEU A 136 -24.74 20.65 14.49
C LEU A 136 -25.93 20.97 15.39
#